data_a35bfd1a407ffa8b23fce681167211d0
#
_entry.id   a35bfd1a407ffa8b23fce681167211d0
#
_cell.length_a   1.000
_cell.length_b   1.000
_cell.length_c   1.000
_cell.angle_alpha   90.00
_cell.angle_beta   90.00
_cell.angle_gamma   90.00
#
_symmetry.space_group_name_H-M   'P 1'
#
loop_
_entity.id
_entity.type
_entity.pdbx_description
1 polymer ?
#
loop_
_entity_poly.entity_id
_entity_poly.type
_entity_poly.pdbx_seq_one_letter_code
_entity_poly.pdbx_strand_id
1 'polypeptide(L)'
;MSFPEHFLWGGAVSAGQLEGAWDEDGKGVSVTDVLTGGSSGVLRRITDGVLPGERYPNHEGIDFYHTFREDIALLAELGLKCFRTSIAWTRIFPNGDDPQPNEAGLRFYDALFDELLKYHIEPVVTLSHFEMPYHLARHHGGWLSRYTLECFVRYATTVMERYKHKVRYWMTFNEINNQSNTGLDLFGLSLIHI
;
A
#
# COMPACT_ATOMS: atom_id res chain seq x y z
N MET A 1 -0.71 34.15 14.22
CA MET A 1 -0.19 32.93 14.85
C MET A 1 0.65 32.23 13.81
N SER A 2 1.89 31.86 14.11
CA SER A 2 2.77 31.06 13.23
C SER A 2 2.75 29.60 13.70
N PHE A 3 2.98 28.67 12.77
CA PHE A 3 3.20 27.27 13.14
C PHE A 3 4.50 27.12 13.93
N PRO A 4 4.62 26.08 14.78
CA PRO A 4 5.88 25.76 15.45
C PRO A 4 7.03 25.60 14.46
N GLU A 5 8.25 25.94 14.85
CA GLU A 5 9.45 25.84 13.99
C GLU A 5 9.66 24.43 13.42
N HIS A 6 9.32 23.39 14.20
CA HIS A 6 9.47 22.00 13.81
C HIS A 6 8.18 21.37 13.27
N PHE A 7 7.22 22.16 12.80
CA PHE A 7 6.01 21.63 12.20
C PHE A 7 6.33 20.93 10.88
N LEU A 8 5.86 19.69 10.75
CA LEU A 8 6.11 18.85 9.57
C LEU A 8 5.07 19.13 8.48
N TRP A 9 5.41 19.99 7.53
CA TRP A 9 4.63 20.16 6.31
C TRP A 9 4.89 18.98 5.36
N GLY A 10 3.85 18.38 4.81
CA GLY A 10 4.02 17.21 3.96
C GLY A 10 2.85 16.88 3.06
N GLY A 11 3.01 15.80 2.32
CA GLY A 11 2.00 15.21 1.45
C GLY A 11 1.67 13.78 1.86
N ALA A 12 0.53 13.27 1.39
CA ALA A 12 0.06 11.94 1.66
C ALA A 12 -0.44 11.23 0.39
N VAL A 13 -0.05 9.98 0.23
CA VAL A 13 -0.44 9.07 -0.84
C VAL A 13 -0.54 7.64 -0.27
N SER A 14 -0.84 6.66 -1.13
CA SER A 14 -0.71 5.24 -0.78
C SER A 14 -0.01 4.45 -1.88
N ALA A 15 0.55 3.30 -1.54
CA ALA A 15 1.24 2.41 -2.47
C ALA A 15 0.37 2.09 -3.70
N GLY A 16 -0.86 1.64 -3.50
CA GLY A 16 -1.77 1.32 -4.59
C GLY A 16 -2.20 2.50 -5.47
N GLN A 17 -2.01 3.75 -5.01
CA GLN A 17 -2.32 4.93 -5.82
C GLN A 17 -1.19 5.35 -6.73
N LEU A 18 0.07 5.08 -6.33
CA LEU A 18 1.21 5.68 -7.03
C LEU A 18 2.25 4.67 -7.54
N GLU A 19 2.44 3.52 -6.88
CA GLU A 19 3.61 2.68 -7.19
C GLU A 19 3.61 2.12 -8.61
N GLY A 20 2.50 1.56 -9.10
CA GLY A 20 2.54 0.76 -10.31
C GLY A 20 3.31 -0.55 -10.11
N ALA A 21 3.97 -1.07 -11.15
CA ALA A 21 4.79 -2.28 -11.09
C ALA A 21 4.10 -3.44 -10.34
N TRP A 22 2.82 -3.65 -10.67
CA TRP A 22 1.88 -4.50 -9.91
C TRP A 22 2.24 -5.99 -9.92
N ASP A 23 2.99 -6.46 -10.92
CA ASP A 23 3.43 -7.85 -11.12
C ASP A 23 4.96 -7.98 -11.18
N GLU A 24 5.70 -6.94 -10.77
CA GLU A 24 7.16 -6.94 -10.80
C GLU A 24 7.77 -7.38 -9.46
N ASP A 25 8.99 -7.90 -9.54
CA ASP A 25 9.83 -8.29 -8.40
C ASP A 25 9.11 -9.21 -7.40
N GLY A 26 8.19 -10.04 -7.91
CA GLY A 26 7.46 -11.02 -7.12
C GLY A 26 6.33 -10.43 -6.26
N LYS A 27 5.89 -9.21 -6.55
CA LYS A 27 4.66 -8.68 -5.92
C LYS A 27 3.47 -9.54 -6.27
N GLY A 28 2.65 -9.86 -5.28
CA GLY A 28 1.37 -10.56 -5.47
C GLY A 28 0.22 -9.60 -5.77
N VAL A 29 -0.91 -10.20 -6.15
CA VAL A 29 -2.15 -9.47 -6.44
C VAL A 29 -2.82 -9.03 -5.15
N SER A 30 -3.20 -7.76 -5.06
CA SER A 30 -4.05 -7.21 -4.01
C SER A 30 -5.50 -7.04 -4.47
N VAL A 31 -6.41 -6.79 -3.54
CA VAL A 31 -7.82 -6.49 -3.88
C VAL A 31 -7.97 -5.24 -4.73
N THR A 32 -7.04 -4.30 -4.64
CA THR A 32 -7.04 -3.09 -5.45
C THR A 32 -6.55 -3.35 -6.88
N ASP A 33 -5.74 -4.38 -7.10
CA ASP A 33 -5.25 -4.78 -8.43
C ASP A 33 -6.33 -5.47 -9.28
N VAL A 34 -7.44 -5.88 -8.66
CA VAL A 34 -8.61 -6.45 -9.36
C VAL A 34 -9.81 -5.49 -9.38
N LEU A 35 -9.60 -4.21 -9.02
CA LEU A 35 -10.61 -3.16 -9.05
C LEU A 35 -10.47 -2.33 -10.32
N THR A 36 -11.45 -2.44 -11.24
CA THR A 36 -11.43 -1.72 -12.53
C THR A 36 -11.49 -0.21 -12.38
N GLY A 37 -11.03 0.53 -13.38
CA GLY A 37 -11.01 1.98 -13.38
C GLY A 37 -12.39 2.64 -13.41
N GLY A 38 -13.37 1.97 -14.00
CA GLY A 38 -14.66 2.59 -14.31
C GLY A 38 -14.54 3.71 -15.37
N SER A 39 -15.62 4.38 -15.65
CA SER A 39 -15.67 5.58 -16.51
C SER A 39 -16.94 6.37 -16.22
N SER A 40 -17.20 7.48 -16.95
CA SER A 40 -18.46 8.19 -16.85
C SER A 40 -19.63 7.25 -17.21
N GLY A 41 -20.50 6.99 -16.22
CA GLY A 41 -21.63 6.07 -16.35
C GLY A 41 -21.32 4.59 -16.19
N VAL A 42 -20.05 4.21 -15.95
CA VAL A 42 -19.64 2.82 -15.66
C VAL A 42 -18.99 2.77 -14.29
N LEU A 43 -19.63 2.07 -13.36
CA LEU A 43 -19.10 1.90 -12.00
C LEU A 43 -17.84 1.04 -12.03
N ARG A 44 -16.95 1.31 -11.08
CA ARG A 44 -15.83 0.42 -10.75
C ARG A 44 -16.39 -0.91 -10.25
N ARG A 45 -15.75 -2.01 -10.62
CA ARG A 45 -16.11 -3.36 -10.17
C ARG A 45 -14.87 -4.16 -9.81
N ILE A 46 -15.01 -5.05 -8.87
CA ILE A 46 -14.02 -6.08 -8.56
C ILE A 46 -14.21 -7.22 -9.56
N THR A 47 -13.12 -7.70 -10.11
CA THR A 47 -13.11 -8.84 -11.03
C THR A 47 -12.61 -10.10 -10.33
N ASP A 48 -12.96 -11.27 -10.84
CA ASP A 48 -12.42 -12.54 -10.33
C ASP A 48 -11.01 -12.76 -10.91
N GLY A 49 -10.03 -12.15 -10.26
CA GLY A 49 -8.66 -12.03 -10.75
C GLY A 49 -8.49 -10.91 -11.78
N VAL A 50 -7.26 -10.78 -12.28
CA VAL A 50 -6.92 -9.82 -13.35
C VAL A 50 -7.39 -10.40 -14.68
N LEU A 51 -8.30 -9.69 -15.36
CA LEU A 51 -8.91 -10.12 -16.62
C LEU A 51 -8.28 -9.41 -17.81
N PRO A 52 -8.02 -10.14 -18.92
CA PRO A 52 -7.56 -9.51 -20.17
C PRO A 52 -8.53 -8.46 -20.69
N GLY A 53 -8.00 -7.31 -21.12
CA GLY A 53 -8.80 -6.22 -21.71
C GLY A 53 -9.49 -5.29 -20.69
N GLU A 54 -9.43 -5.58 -19.42
CA GLU A 54 -9.86 -4.66 -18.36
C GLU A 54 -8.73 -3.69 -18.00
N ARG A 55 -9.13 -2.48 -17.59
CA ARG A 55 -8.18 -1.46 -17.11
C ARG A 55 -8.20 -1.40 -15.59
N TYR A 56 -7.04 -1.56 -15.00
CA TYR A 56 -6.82 -1.46 -13.55
C TYR A 56 -5.87 -0.29 -13.27
N PRO A 57 -6.35 0.84 -12.75
CA PRO A 57 -5.51 2.04 -12.56
C PRO A 57 -4.30 1.82 -11.66
N ASN A 58 -4.43 0.93 -10.68
CA ASN A 58 -3.36 0.61 -9.74
C ASN A 58 -2.15 -0.11 -10.38
N HIS A 59 -2.35 -0.73 -11.56
CA HIS A 59 -1.27 -1.42 -12.27
C HIS A 59 -0.19 -0.45 -12.78
N GLU A 60 -0.61 0.75 -13.13
CA GLU A 60 0.27 1.79 -13.66
C GLU A 60 0.62 2.83 -12.58
N GLY A 61 -0.40 3.32 -11.83
CA GLY A 61 -0.24 4.43 -10.91
C GLY A 61 0.37 5.63 -11.61
N ILE A 62 1.44 6.17 -11.03
CA ILE A 62 2.33 7.16 -11.66
C ILE A 62 3.74 6.56 -11.90
N ASP A 63 3.83 5.24 -11.83
CA ASP A 63 5.09 4.49 -11.96
C ASP A 63 6.16 4.85 -10.91
N PHE A 64 5.70 5.20 -9.72
CA PHE A 64 6.58 5.62 -8.63
C PHE A 64 7.58 4.53 -8.21
N TYR A 65 7.27 3.27 -8.45
CA TYR A 65 8.19 2.16 -8.21
C TYR A 65 9.53 2.37 -8.92
N HIS A 66 9.51 2.89 -10.14
CA HIS A 66 10.71 3.17 -10.92
C HIS A 66 11.23 4.61 -10.76
N THR A 67 10.32 5.58 -10.54
CA THR A 67 10.65 7.02 -10.58
C THR A 67 10.82 7.65 -9.19
N PHE A 68 10.70 6.88 -8.09
CA PHE A 68 10.64 7.44 -6.73
C PHE A 68 11.82 8.37 -6.37
N ARG A 69 13.01 8.16 -6.96
CA ARG A 69 14.17 9.01 -6.65
C ARG A 69 14.01 10.40 -7.23
N GLU A 70 13.54 10.49 -8.46
CA GLU A 70 13.25 11.76 -9.13
C GLU A 70 12.08 12.47 -8.45
N ASP A 71 11.03 11.73 -8.14
CA ASP A 71 9.84 12.27 -7.48
C ASP A 71 10.16 12.80 -6.08
N ILE A 72 10.95 12.08 -5.29
CA ILE A 72 11.39 12.53 -3.96
C ILE A 72 12.26 13.78 -4.05
N ALA A 73 13.12 13.89 -5.07
CA ALA A 73 13.90 15.10 -5.30
C ALA A 73 12.97 16.32 -5.55
N LEU A 74 11.91 16.15 -6.36
CA LEU A 74 10.90 17.19 -6.60
C LEU A 74 10.11 17.53 -5.32
N LEU A 75 9.76 16.53 -4.50
CA LEU A 75 9.11 16.76 -3.20
C LEU A 75 10.04 17.59 -2.26
N ALA A 76 11.34 17.33 -2.30
CA ALA A 76 12.32 18.10 -1.54
C ALA A 76 12.42 19.55 -2.03
N GLU A 77 12.40 19.79 -3.35
CA GLU A 77 12.37 21.13 -3.94
C GLU A 77 11.10 21.91 -3.53
N LEU A 78 9.96 21.22 -3.41
CA LEU A 78 8.72 21.79 -2.87
C LEU A 78 8.80 22.12 -1.37
N GLY A 79 9.87 21.69 -0.69
CA GLY A 79 10.09 21.96 0.71
C GLY A 79 9.35 21.05 1.69
N LEU A 80 8.88 19.88 1.25
CA LEU A 80 8.22 18.92 2.13
C LEU A 80 9.17 18.45 3.23
N LYS A 81 8.62 18.29 4.44
CA LYS A 81 9.33 17.81 5.64
C LYS A 81 8.88 16.44 6.09
N CYS A 82 7.74 15.97 5.62
CA CYS A 82 7.31 14.58 5.77
C CYS A 82 6.56 14.11 4.53
N PHE A 83 6.62 12.81 4.31
CA PHE A 83 5.90 12.15 3.23
C PHE A 83 5.20 10.91 3.77
N ARG A 84 3.87 10.91 3.68
CA ARG A 84 3.07 9.75 4.07
C ARG A 84 2.84 8.87 2.86
N THR A 85 3.17 7.58 3.02
CA THR A 85 2.80 6.52 2.06
C THR A 85 2.36 5.27 2.81
N SER A 86 1.97 4.22 2.09
CA SER A 86 1.74 2.89 2.64
C SER A 86 2.80 1.91 2.15
N ILE A 87 2.86 0.74 2.78
CA ILE A 87 3.60 -0.42 2.28
C ILE A 87 2.58 -1.38 1.66
N ALA A 88 2.73 -1.72 0.38
CA ALA A 88 1.91 -2.74 -0.26
C ALA A 88 2.19 -4.11 0.39
N TRP A 89 1.22 -4.65 1.13
CA TRP A 89 1.37 -5.93 1.82
C TRP A 89 1.80 -7.04 0.86
N THR A 90 1.21 -7.07 -0.33
CA THR A 90 1.52 -8.08 -1.37
C THR A 90 2.90 -7.95 -1.99
N ARG A 91 3.58 -6.83 -1.79
CA ARG A 91 4.99 -6.69 -2.18
C ARG A 91 5.92 -7.36 -1.17
N ILE A 92 5.47 -7.47 0.10
CA ILE A 92 6.23 -8.10 1.18
C ILE A 92 5.86 -9.58 1.35
N PHE A 93 4.57 -9.91 1.33
CA PHE A 93 4.04 -11.27 1.33
C PHE A 93 3.03 -11.39 0.20
N PRO A 94 3.45 -11.94 -0.96
CA PRO A 94 2.65 -11.95 -2.20
C PRO A 94 1.23 -12.51 -2.04
N ASN A 95 1.06 -13.58 -1.29
CA ASN A 95 -0.25 -14.16 -0.97
C ASN A 95 -0.78 -13.70 0.40
N GLY A 96 0.06 -13.05 1.20
CA GLY A 96 -0.25 -12.62 2.56
C GLY A 96 0.09 -13.66 3.62
N ASP A 97 0.07 -14.94 3.27
CA ASP A 97 0.36 -16.08 4.15
C ASP A 97 1.65 -16.83 3.80
N ASP A 98 2.44 -16.29 2.91
CA ASP A 98 3.73 -16.85 2.52
C ASP A 98 4.63 -17.09 3.74
N PRO A 99 5.42 -18.20 3.76
CA PRO A 99 6.24 -18.55 4.92
C PRO A 99 7.42 -17.60 5.13
N GLN A 100 7.88 -16.93 4.06
CA GLN A 100 8.99 -15.98 4.08
C GLN A 100 8.60 -14.70 3.34
N PRO A 101 9.10 -13.54 3.78
CA PRO A 101 8.87 -12.30 3.06
C PRO A 101 9.64 -12.25 1.74
N ASN A 102 9.10 -11.53 0.79
CA ASN A 102 9.76 -11.21 -0.46
C ASN A 102 10.86 -10.15 -0.24
N GLU A 103 12.10 -10.57 -0.35
CA GLU A 103 13.25 -9.68 -0.10
C GLU A 103 13.38 -8.56 -1.14
N ALA A 104 12.90 -8.76 -2.37
CA ALA A 104 12.89 -7.70 -3.38
C ALA A 104 11.98 -6.54 -2.95
N GLY A 105 10.78 -6.86 -2.46
CA GLY A 105 9.87 -5.86 -1.90
C GLY A 105 10.44 -5.15 -0.67
N LEU A 106 11.10 -5.90 0.24
CA LEU A 106 11.76 -5.29 1.40
C LEU A 106 12.86 -4.31 0.96
N ARG A 107 13.68 -4.67 -0.02
CA ARG A 107 14.75 -3.78 -0.53
C ARG A 107 14.20 -2.53 -1.24
N PHE A 108 13.07 -2.63 -1.92
CA PHE A 108 12.43 -1.46 -2.50
C PHE A 108 12.11 -0.41 -1.44
N TYR A 109 11.43 -0.80 -0.36
CA TYR A 109 11.11 0.14 0.73
C TYR A 109 12.35 0.58 1.53
N ASP A 110 13.38 -0.25 1.64
CA ASP A 110 14.67 0.20 2.18
C ASP A 110 15.23 1.38 1.37
N ALA A 111 15.25 1.25 0.05
CA ALA A 111 15.75 2.29 -0.86
C ALA A 111 14.85 3.54 -0.86
N LEU A 112 13.53 3.35 -0.81
CA LEU A 112 12.56 4.45 -0.73
C LEU A 112 12.77 5.30 0.53
N PHE A 113 12.88 4.64 1.70
CA PHE A 113 13.05 5.36 2.96
C PHE A 113 14.44 6.00 3.07
N ASP A 114 15.48 5.35 2.54
CA ASP A 114 16.82 5.94 2.47
C ASP A 114 16.83 7.20 1.61
N GLU A 115 16.12 7.20 0.47
CA GLU A 115 16.01 8.38 -0.39
C GLU A 115 15.26 9.53 0.28
N LEU A 116 14.14 9.25 0.99
CA LEU A 116 13.42 10.27 1.78
C LEU A 116 14.32 10.90 2.84
N LEU A 117 15.02 10.06 3.62
CA LEU A 117 15.90 10.51 4.70
C LEU A 117 17.10 11.31 4.19
N LYS A 118 17.63 11.00 3.04
CA LYS A 118 18.69 11.75 2.35
C LYS A 118 18.31 13.21 2.13
N TYR A 119 17.03 13.49 1.85
CA TYR A 119 16.48 14.85 1.68
C TYR A 119 15.88 15.41 2.97
N HIS A 120 16.08 14.77 4.12
CA HIS A 120 15.48 15.17 5.40
C HIS A 120 13.94 15.23 5.37
N ILE A 121 13.32 14.35 4.58
CA ILE A 121 11.89 14.14 4.54
C ILE A 121 11.57 12.96 5.45
N GLU A 122 10.79 13.19 6.51
CA GLU A 122 10.40 12.16 7.48
C GLU A 122 9.37 11.19 6.88
N PRO A 123 9.64 9.87 6.82
CA PRO A 123 8.65 8.89 6.38
C PRO A 123 7.52 8.74 7.41
N VAL A 124 6.27 8.76 6.95
CA VAL A 124 5.07 8.42 7.73
C VAL A 124 4.41 7.25 7.04
N VAL A 125 4.39 6.07 7.68
CA VAL A 125 4.02 4.83 7.01
C VAL A 125 2.69 4.28 7.51
N THR A 126 1.78 4.02 6.57
CA THR A 126 0.52 3.32 6.82
C THR A 126 0.70 1.83 6.51
N LEU A 127 0.39 0.94 7.46
CA LEU A 127 0.53 -0.51 7.28
C LEU A 127 -0.54 -1.07 6.35
N SER A 128 -1.79 -0.63 6.48
CA SER A 128 -2.90 -1.07 5.63
C SER A 128 -3.63 0.12 5.04
N HIS A 129 -3.61 0.24 3.71
CA HIS A 129 -4.32 1.27 2.96
C HIS A 129 -5.20 0.65 1.87
N PHE A 130 -6.14 -0.21 2.30
CA PHE A 130 -7.09 -0.98 1.47
C PHE A 130 -6.48 -2.10 0.62
N GLU A 131 -5.18 -2.30 0.63
CA GLU A 131 -4.43 -3.21 -0.23
C GLU A 131 -4.25 -4.60 0.43
N MET A 132 -5.35 -5.29 0.74
CA MET A 132 -5.27 -6.66 1.25
C MET A 132 -4.82 -7.62 0.15
N PRO A 133 -3.99 -8.64 0.45
CA PRO A 133 -3.71 -9.72 -0.50
C PRO A 133 -5.00 -10.38 -0.99
N TYR A 134 -5.17 -10.43 -2.32
CA TYR A 134 -6.36 -11.02 -2.97
C TYR A 134 -6.55 -12.48 -2.55
N HIS A 135 -5.47 -13.22 -2.38
CA HIS A 135 -5.51 -14.59 -1.87
C HIS A 135 -6.21 -14.69 -0.50
N LEU A 136 -5.84 -13.84 0.45
CA LEU A 136 -6.48 -13.84 1.78
C LEU A 136 -7.96 -13.43 1.72
N ALA A 137 -8.29 -12.46 0.89
CA ALA A 137 -9.68 -12.06 0.69
C ALA A 137 -10.50 -13.19 0.05
N ARG A 138 -9.98 -13.81 -1.00
CA ARG A 138 -10.68 -14.83 -1.80
C ARG A 138 -10.83 -16.17 -1.09
N HIS A 139 -9.79 -16.62 -0.37
CA HIS A 139 -9.73 -17.97 0.18
C HIS A 139 -9.93 -18.04 1.69
N HIS A 140 -9.74 -16.93 2.40
CA HIS A 140 -9.80 -16.88 3.86
C HIS A 140 -10.81 -15.88 4.42
N GLY A 141 -11.62 -15.22 3.56
CA GLY A 141 -12.66 -14.30 3.99
C GLY A 141 -12.15 -12.95 4.49
N GLY A 142 -10.93 -12.57 4.11
CA GLY A 142 -10.37 -11.26 4.43
C GLY A 142 -10.40 -10.95 5.94
N TRP A 143 -10.76 -9.72 6.29
CA TRP A 143 -10.79 -9.26 7.70
C TRP A 143 -11.83 -9.96 8.59
N LEU A 144 -12.73 -10.78 8.03
CA LEU A 144 -13.64 -11.61 8.83
C LEU A 144 -12.93 -12.83 9.45
N SER A 145 -11.71 -13.12 9.02
CA SER A 145 -10.94 -14.28 9.47
C SER A 145 -9.87 -13.94 10.49
N ARG A 146 -9.80 -14.70 11.57
CA ARG A 146 -8.69 -14.62 12.55
C ARG A 146 -7.35 -15.00 11.91
N TYR A 147 -7.35 -15.89 10.93
CA TYR A 147 -6.16 -16.26 10.17
C TYR A 147 -5.55 -15.06 9.44
N THR A 148 -6.40 -14.25 8.79
CA THR A 148 -5.94 -13.00 8.13
C THR A 148 -5.33 -12.03 9.14
N LEU A 149 -5.90 -11.94 10.35
CA LEU A 149 -5.31 -11.11 11.42
C LEU A 149 -3.91 -11.61 11.82
N GLU A 150 -3.70 -12.90 11.94
CA GLU A 150 -2.38 -13.49 12.25
C GLU A 150 -1.37 -13.20 11.13
N CYS A 151 -1.78 -13.31 9.87
CA CYS A 151 -0.97 -12.93 8.71
C CYS A 151 -0.63 -11.44 8.73
N PHE A 152 -1.58 -10.57 9.08
CA PHE A 152 -1.34 -9.13 9.21
C PHE A 152 -0.34 -8.80 10.32
N VAL A 153 -0.47 -9.44 11.48
CA VAL A 153 0.49 -9.25 12.59
C VAL A 153 1.91 -9.65 12.16
N ARG A 154 2.04 -10.77 11.44
CA ARG A 154 3.34 -11.20 10.89
C ARG A 154 3.91 -10.17 9.91
N TYR A 155 3.10 -9.71 8.97
CA TYR A 155 3.49 -8.65 8.02
C TYR A 155 3.92 -7.38 8.76
N ALA A 156 3.08 -6.88 9.66
CA ALA A 156 3.35 -5.67 10.43
C ALA A 156 4.65 -5.78 11.23
N THR A 157 4.85 -6.91 11.92
CA THR A 157 6.08 -7.18 12.68
C THR A 157 7.31 -7.18 11.75
N THR A 158 7.22 -7.85 10.60
CA THR A 158 8.32 -7.92 9.64
C THR A 158 8.76 -6.53 9.17
N VAL A 159 7.81 -5.70 8.73
CA VAL A 159 8.15 -4.37 8.19
C VAL A 159 8.56 -3.40 9.29
N MET A 160 7.92 -3.44 10.46
CA MET A 160 8.31 -2.59 11.59
C MET A 160 9.71 -2.93 12.10
N GLU A 161 10.06 -4.22 12.22
CA GLU A 161 11.40 -4.64 12.60
C GLU A 161 12.45 -4.26 11.55
N ARG A 162 12.15 -4.44 10.26
CA ARG A 162 13.06 -4.07 9.17
C ARG A 162 13.36 -2.58 9.16
N TYR A 163 12.34 -1.73 9.32
CA TYR A 163 12.46 -0.29 9.11
C TYR A 163 12.49 0.55 10.41
N LYS A 164 12.57 -0.06 11.58
CA LYS A 164 12.54 0.64 12.88
C LYS A 164 13.57 1.76 13.06
N HIS A 165 14.67 1.73 12.30
CA HIS A 165 15.71 2.77 12.34
C HIS A 165 15.53 3.84 11.25
N LYS A 166 14.54 3.67 10.35
CA LYS A 166 14.25 4.58 9.23
C LYS A 166 12.89 5.26 9.37
N VAL A 167 11.92 4.56 9.93
CA VAL A 167 10.53 5.03 10.04
C VAL A 167 10.17 5.22 11.50
N ARG A 168 9.83 6.46 11.84
CA ARG A 168 9.45 6.88 13.19
C ARG A 168 7.95 6.90 13.42
N TYR A 169 7.18 7.21 12.37
CA TYR A 169 5.73 7.39 12.45
C TYR A 169 4.99 6.31 11.69
N TRP A 170 4.16 5.56 12.43
CA TRP A 170 3.38 4.45 11.92
C TRP A 170 1.90 4.68 12.12
N MET A 171 1.10 4.33 11.12
CA MET A 171 -0.35 4.25 11.16
C MET A 171 -0.76 2.81 10.87
N THR A 172 -1.70 2.26 11.62
CA THR A 172 -2.13 0.87 11.42
C THR A 172 -3.04 0.73 10.22
N PHE A 173 -4.10 1.54 10.16
CA PHE A 173 -5.10 1.48 9.09
C PHE A 173 -5.43 2.88 8.57
N ASN A 174 -5.65 2.98 7.27
CA ASN A 174 -6.30 4.14 6.68
C ASN A 174 -7.82 3.96 6.77
N GLU A 175 -8.52 5.00 7.23
CA GLU A 175 -9.99 5.10 7.21
C GLU A 175 -10.71 3.81 7.67
N ILE A 176 -10.34 3.28 8.82
CA ILE A 176 -10.88 2.01 9.34
C ILE A 176 -12.41 2.02 9.46
N ASN A 177 -13.02 3.20 9.62
CA ASN A 177 -14.47 3.38 9.61
C ASN A 177 -15.13 2.94 8.30
N ASN A 178 -14.42 3.05 7.17
CA ASN A 178 -14.94 2.63 5.86
C ASN A 178 -15.06 1.11 5.73
N GLN A 179 -14.33 0.35 6.55
CA GLN A 179 -14.44 -1.11 6.60
C GLN A 179 -15.85 -1.58 7.01
N SER A 180 -16.61 -0.75 7.71
CA SER A 180 -17.97 -1.06 8.17
C SER A 180 -19.08 -0.49 7.30
N ASN A 181 -18.80 0.50 6.45
CA ASN A 181 -19.83 1.31 5.80
C ASN A 181 -19.98 1.08 4.29
N THR A 182 -19.00 0.49 3.65
CA THR A 182 -19.02 0.24 2.20
C THR A 182 -18.95 -1.24 1.94
N GLY A 183 -19.59 -1.68 0.87
CA GLY A 183 -19.67 -3.09 0.50
C GLY A 183 -18.40 -3.84 0.83
N LEU A 184 -18.56 -4.90 1.55
CA LEU A 184 -17.54 -5.76 2.16
C LEU A 184 -16.37 -6.09 1.22
N ASP A 185 -16.61 -5.97 -0.07
CA ASP A 185 -15.75 -6.46 -1.13
C ASP A 185 -14.64 -5.49 -1.54
N LEU A 186 -14.88 -4.18 -1.45
CA LEU A 186 -13.93 -3.15 -1.88
C LEU A 186 -12.69 -3.04 -0.99
N PHE A 187 -12.77 -3.50 0.25
CA PHE A 187 -11.70 -3.33 1.24
C PHE A 187 -11.17 -4.67 1.78
N GLY A 188 -11.45 -5.77 1.10
CA GLY A 188 -10.94 -7.10 1.47
C GLY A 188 -11.66 -7.73 2.67
N LEU A 189 -12.91 -7.33 2.94
CA LEU A 189 -13.69 -7.97 4.00
C LEU A 189 -14.14 -9.37 3.59
N SER A 190 -14.57 -9.57 2.36
CA SER A 190 -14.81 -10.89 1.77
C SER A 190 -15.15 -10.76 0.28
N LEU A 191 -14.61 -11.62 -0.56
CA LEU A 191 -15.00 -11.77 -1.97
C LEU A 191 -16.03 -12.89 -2.18
N ILE A 192 -16.51 -13.52 -1.09
CA ILE A 192 -17.41 -14.68 -1.18
C ILE A 192 -18.84 -14.26 -1.60
N HIS A 193 -19.15 -12.98 -1.53
CA HIS A 193 -20.51 -12.45 -1.78
C HIS A 193 -20.62 -11.64 -3.07
N ILE A 194 -19.66 -11.77 -4.00
CA ILE A 194 -19.74 -11.21 -5.36
C ILE A 194 -20.42 -12.19 -6.29
#